data_697343cefc0b0fb29e024795cedd178c
#
_entry.id   697343cefc0b0fb29e024795cedd178c
#
_cell.length_a   1.000
_cell.length_b   1.000
_cell.length_c   1.000
_cell.angle_alpha   90.00
_cell.angle_beta   90.00
_cell.angle_gamma   90.00
#
_symmetry.space_group_name_H-M   'P 1'
#
loop_
_entity.id
_entity.type
_entity.pdbx_description
1 polymer ?
#
loop_
_entity_poly.entity_id
_entity_poly.type
_entity_poly.pdbx_seq_one_letter_code
_entity_poly.pdbx_strand_id
1 'polypeptide(L)'
;RIGQGIEFDYCCVHASFALREEGVESIMVNSNPETVSTDYDTSDKLFFEPVTLEDVLHILATEGKGDIGAVPLIVQFGGQTPLNLARGLEAAGARILGTSPDAIDRAENRERFQEIVRRLELNQPENDTAMDVGKALAAARRIGYPVLVRPSYVLGGRSMEIVYDDETLVAFMARALEVSPGHPILIDKFLEDAIEVDVD
;
A
#
# COMPACT_ATOMS: atom_id res chain seq x y z
N ARG A 1 8.86 9.75 -4.30
CA ARG A 1 9.05 9.73 -5.78
C ARG A 1 8.09 10.73 -6.42
N ILE A 2 8.38 11.19 -7.65
CA ILE A 2 7.48 12.07 -8.42
C ILE A 2 6.07 11.45 -8.52
N GLY A 3 5.04 12.26 -8.26
CA GLY A 3 3.64 11.83 -8.27
C GLY A 3 3.14 11.15 -6.99
N GLN A 4 3.93 11.12 -5.94
CA GLN A 4 3.54 10.65 -4.61
C GLN A 4 3.11 11.85 -3.75
N GLY A 5 2.20 11.63 -2.78
CA GLY A 5 1.74 12.69 -1.89
C GLY A 5 2.85 13.28 -1.03
N ILE A 6 2.72 14.56 -0.69
CA ILE A 6 3.73 15.30 0.08
C ILE A 6 3.83 14.80 1.53
N GLU A 7 2.79 14.17 2.06
CA GLU A 7 2.74 13.59 3.40
C GLU A 7 3.84 12.53 3.62
N PHE A 8 4.16 11.75 2.58
CA PHE A 8 5.25 10.77 2.64
C PHE A 8 6.63 11.42 2.69
N ASP A 9 6.81 12.53 1.97
CA ASP A 9 8.03 13.33 2.03
C ASP A 9 8.21 13.93 3.42
N TYR A 10 7.15 14.53 3.96
CA TYR A 10 7.11 15.06 5.32
C TYR A 10 7.50 14.01 6.37
N CYS A 11 6.92 12.81 6.32
CA CYS A 11 7.26 11.71 7.22
C CYS A 11 8.75 11.32 7.12
N CYS A 12 9.30 11.22 5.92
CA CYS A 12 10.71 10.92 5.70
C CYS A 12 11.65 11.99 6.27
N VAL A 13 11.32 13.27 6.07
CA VAL A 13 12.09 14.41 6.60
C VAL A 13 12.11 14.38 8.12
N HIS A 14 10.96 14.21 8.76
CA HIS A 14 10.87 14.16 10.22
C HIS A 14 11.54 12.92 10.81
N ALA A 15 11.48 11.77 10.13
CA ALA A 15 12.23 10.59 10.53
C ALA A 15 13.74 10.83 10.48
N SER A 16 14.24 11.52 9.45
CA SER A 16 15.66 11.88 9.34
C SER A 16 16.10 12.81 10.49
N PHE A 17 15.27 13.81 10.81
CA PHE A 17 15.57 14.73 11.93
C PHE A 17 15.55 14.01 13.29
N ALA A 18 14.59 13.12 13.53
CA ALA A 18 14.55 12.32 14.74
C ALA A 18 15.77 11.41 14.89
N LEU A 19 16.23 10.78 13.80
CA LEU A 19 17.46 9.98 13.81
C LEU A 19 18.68 10.84 14.14
N ARG A 20 18.76 12.04 13.61
CA ARG A 20 19.85 12.99 13.91
C ARG A 20 19.87 13.42 15.39
N GLU A 21 18.70 13.66 15.98
CA GLU A 21 18.58 13.97 17.41
C GLU A 21 19.06 12.83 18.30
N GLU A 22 18.87 11.59 17.86
CA GLU A 22 19.37 10.37 18.52
C GLU A 22 20.84 10.05 18.20
N GLY A 23 21.52 10.88 17.40
CA GLY A 23 22.91 10.67 17.00
C GLY A 23 23.12 9.54 15.99
N VAL A 24 22.07 9.18 15.25
CA VAL A 24 22.11 8.15 14.22
C VAL A 24 22.23 8.80 12.85
N GLU A 25 23.25 8.39 12.07
CA GLU A 25 23.42 8.83 10.67
C GLU A 25 22.26 8.37 9.82
N SER A 26 21.64 9.31 9.10
CA SER A 26 20.53 9.04 8.20
C SER A 26 20.95 9.07 6.74
N ILE A 27 20.48 8.10 5.96
CA ILE A 27 20.70 8.00 4.52
C ILE A 27 19.34 8.09 3.82
N MET A 28 19.17 9.09 2.98
CA MET A 28 17.95 9.28 2.20
C MET A 28 18.15 8.71 0.79
N VAL A 29 17.13 8.00 0.30
CA VAL A 29 17.06 7.54 -1.10
C VAL A 29 15.78 8.09 -1.72
N ASN A 30 15.91 9.00 -2.69
CA ASN A 30 14.77 9.57 -3.40
C ASN A 30 15.23 10.13 -4.76
N SER A 31 14.41 9.99 -5.78
CA SER A 31 14.66 10.50 -7.13
C SER A 31 13.84 11.73 -7.51
N ASN A 32 13.12 12.33 -6.58
CA ASN A 32 12.33 13.53 -6.83
C ASN A 32 13.13 14.80 -6.46
N PRO A 33 13.50 15.66 -7.42
CA PRO A 33 14.28 16.86 -7.14
C PRO A 33 13.49 18.00 -6.47
N GLU A 34 12.18 17.87 -6.39
CA GLU A 34 11.29 18.94 -5.91
C GLU A 34 10.65 18.59 -4.56
N THR A 35 11.41 17.93 -3.67
CA THR A 35 10.94 17.57 -2.34
C THR A 35 11.97 17.93 -1.29
N VAL A 36 11.51 18.23 -0.07
CA VAL A 36 12.39 18.59 1.05
C VAL A 36 13.31 17.44 1.47
N SER A 37 12.88 16.19 1.29
CA SER A 37 13.73 15.03 1.61
C SER A 37 15.00 14.93 0.75
N THR A 38 15.06 15.64 -0.38
CA THR A 38 16.24 15.73 -1.24
C THR A 38 17.06 17.01 -1.04
N ASP A 39 16.68 17.84 -0.09
CA ASP A 39 17.50 18.99 0.28
C ASP A 39 18.79 18.54 1.00
N TYR A 40 19.88 19.27 0.75
CA TYR A 40 21.23 18.91 1.20
C TYR A 40 21.40 18.86 2.73
N ASP A 41 20.51 19.47 3.48
CA ASP A 41 20.56 19.57 4.94
C ASP A 41 19.52 18.66 5.65
N THR A 42 18.74 17.90 4.90
CA THR A 42 17.70 17.01 5.46
C THR A 42 18.29 15.72 6.04
N SER A 43 19.21 15.09 5.34
CA SER A 43 19.86 13.85 5.78
C SER A 43 21.38 13.98 5.75
N ASP A 44 22.10 13.05 6.41
CA ASP A 44 23.55 13.06 6.41
C ASP A 44 24.11 12.61 5.06
N LYS A 45 23.40 11.72 4.37
CA LYS A 45 23.71 11.30 3.00
C LYS A 45 22.45 11.24 2.16
N LEU A 46 22.57 11.65 0.90
CA LEU A 46 21.51 11.54 -0.10
C LEU A 46 21.99 10.71 -1.29
N PHE A 47 21.27 9.64 -1.59
CA PHE A 47 21.36 8.94 -2.85
C PHE A 47 20.21 9.38 -3.74
N PHE A 48 20.52 10.19 -4.76
CA PHE A 48 19.54 10.68 -5.73
C PHE A 48 19.34 9.65 -6.84
N GLU A 49 18.74 8.51 -6.46
CA GLU A 49 18.58 7.33 -7.32
C GLU A 49 17.13 6.86 -7.35
N PRO A 50 16.72 6.12 -8.37
CA PRO A 50 15.41 5.48 -8.40
C PRO A 50 15.20 4.55 -7.20
N VAL A 51 13.98 4.53 -6.67
CA VAL A 51 13.60 3.61 -5.59
C VAL A 51 13.17 2.28 -6.22
N THR A 52 14.15 1.54 -6.76
CA THR A 52 13.99 0.18 -7.29
C THR A 52 14.70 -0.82 -6.38
N LEU A 53 14.36 -2.10 -6.51
CA LEU A 53 15.01 -3.15 -5.72
C LEU A 53 16.52 -3.18 -5.98
N GLU A 54 16.92 -3.09 -7.24
CA GLU A 54 18.31 -3.15 -7.68
C GLU A 54 19.14 -1.97 -7.13
N ASP A 55 18.64 -0.74 -7.31
CA ASP A 55 19.35 0.46 -6.85
C ASP A 55 19.48 0.47 -5.33
N VAL A 56 18.42 0.13 -4.59
CA VAL A 56 18.46 0.07 -3.12
C VAL A 56 19.44 -1.00 -2.64
N LEU A 57 19.50 -2.18 -3.26
CA LEU A 57 20.47 -3.22 -2.92
C LEU A 57 21.91 -2.78 -3.20
N HIS A 58 22.16 -2.04 -4.30
CA HIS A 58 23.47 -1.48 -4.59
C HIS A 58 23.89 -0.44 -3.54
N ILE A 59 22.97 0.41 -3.11
CA ILE A 59 23.23 1.39 -2.04
C ILE A 59 23.57 0.67 -0.74
N LEU A 60 22.78 -0.33 -0.34
CA LEU A 60 23.02 -1.13 0.87
C LEU A 60 24.39 -1.85 0.81
N ALA A 61 24.73 -2.42 -0.33
CA ALA A 61 26.03 -3.07 -0.53
C ALA A 61 27.20 -2.06 -0.44
N THR A 62 27.02 -0.86 -0.98
CA THR A 62 28.03 0.21 -0.97
C THR A 62 28.26 0.71 0.46
N GLU A 63 27.21 1.10 1.16
CA GLU A 63 27.28 1.62 2.53
C GLU A 63 27.65 0.53 3.55
N GLY A 64 27.19 -0.69 3.33
CA GLY A 64 27.48 -1.88 4.15
C GLY A 64 28.83 -2.54 3.82
N LYS A 65 29.64 -1.98 2.90
CA LYS A 65 30.93 -2.54 2.47
C LYS A 65 30.84 -4.00 2.01
N GLY A 66 29.80 -4.31 1.27
CA GLY A 66 29.48 -5.65 0.76
C GLY A 66 28.48 -6.45 1.61
N ASP A 67 28.16 -6.01 2.80
CA ASP A 67 27.13 -6.62 3.64
C ASP A 67 25.79 -5.84 3.55
N ILE A 68 24.84 -6.41 2.85
CA ILE A 68 23.50 -5.81 2.64
C ILE A 68 22.75 -5.62 3.97
N GLY A 69 22.99 -6.48 4.96
CA GLY A 69 22.34 -6.42 6.28
C GLY A 69 22.96 -5.44 7.26
N ALA A 70 24.17 -4.91 6.95
CA ALA A 70 24.91 -4.03 7.86
C ALA A 70 24.21 -2.68 8.08
N VAL A 71 23.58 -2.13 7.05
CA VAL A 71 22.84 -0.85 7.13
C VAL A 71 21.33 -1.16 7.17
N PRO A 72 20.68 -0.90 8.30
CA PRO A 72 19.23 -1.12 8.40
C PRO A 72 18.48 -0.05 7.61
N LEU A 73 17.27 -0.42 7.12
CA LEU A 73 16.43 0.51 6.37
C LEU A 73 15.01 0.56 6.91
N ILE A 74 14.38 1.72 6.73
CA ILE A 74 12.97 1.99 7.05
C ILE A 74 12.23 2.16 5.72
N VAL A 75 11.18 1.36 5.49
CA VAL A 75 10.38 1.40 4.26
C VAL A 75 9.00 2.02 4.46
N GLN A 76 8.51 2.09 5.68
CA GLN A 76 7.12 2.42 6.00
C GLN A 76 6.72 3.88 5.75
N PHE A 77 7.68 4.81 5.71
CA PHE A 77 7.39 6.25 5.56
C PHE A 77 7.36 6.72 4.11
N GLY A 78 7.89 5.94 3.19
CA GLY A 78 8.06 6.36 1.79
C GLY A 78 6.83 6.11 0.89
N GLY A 79 5.69 5.72 1.44
CA GLY A 79 4.50 5.34 0.69
C GLY A 79 4.65 4.00 -0.03
N GLN A 80 3.78 3.76 -1.02
CA GLN A 80 3.64 2.45 -1.66
C GLN A 80 4.92 1.95 -2.36
N THR A 81 5.76 2.85 -2.86
CA THR A 81 6.96 2.46 -3.63
C THR A 81 7.95 1.64 -2.77
N PRO A 82 8.45 2.11 -1.62
CA PRO A 82 9.32 1.30 -0.79
C PRO A 82 8.58 0.15 -0.09
N LEU A 83 7.29 0.27 0.23
CA LEU A 83 6.50 -0.84 0.79
C LEU A 83 6.47 -2.04 -0.15
N ASN A 84 6.30 -1.82 -1.45
CA ASN A 84 6.32 -2.88 -2.46
C ASN A 84 7.68 -3.58 -2.59
N LEU A 85 8.76 -2.94 -2.16
CA LEU A 85 10.11 -3.53 -2.17
C LEU A 85 10.41 -4.36 -0.93
N ALA A 86 9.66 -4.22 0.16
CA ALA A 86 9.99 -4.78 1.48
C ALA A 86 10.31 -6.28 1.43
N ARG A 87 9.48 -7.09 0.78
CA ARG A 87 9.71 -8.53 0.64
C ARG A 87 10.96 -8.88 -0.17
N GLY A 88 11.20 -8.17 -1.27
CA GLY A 88 12.38 -8.38 -2.11
C GLY A 88 13.67 -8.02 -1.37
N LEU A 89 13.65 -6.92 -0.63
CA LEU A 89 14.76 -6.47 0.20
C LEU A 89 15.07 -7.47 1.32
N GLU A 90 14.04 -7.92 2.06
CA GLU A 90 14.18 -8.94 3.11
C GLU A 90 14.74 -10.26 2.55
N ALA A 91 14.20 -10.73 1.41
CA ALA A 91 14.69 -11.95 0.75
C ALA A 91 16.14 -11.85 0.30
N ALA A 92 16.64 -10.65 -0.01
CA ALA A 92 18.04 -10.38 -0.33
C ALA A 92 18.92 -10.21 0.91
N GLY A 93 18.38 -10.27 2.13
CA GLY A 93 19.13 -10.17 3.38
C GLY A 93 19.19 -8.77 3.98
N ALA A 94 18.42 -7.80 3.45
CA ALA A 94 18.35 -6.46 4.02
C ALA A 94 17.61 -6.48 5.38
N ARG A 95 18.10 -5.68 6.32
CA ARG A 95 17.50 -5.55 7.65
C ARG A 95 16.48 -4.41 7.69
N ILE A 96 15.20 -4.74 7.69
CA ILE A 96 14.13 -3.75 7.76
C ILE A 96 13.79 -3.45 9.22
N LEU A 97 13.80 -2.16 9.58
CA LEU A 97 13.40 -1.64 10.89
C LEU A 97 11.98 -1.11 10.89
N GLY A 98 11.40 -1.00 12.08
CA GLY A 98 10.03 -0.52 12.26
C GLY A 98 9.03 -1.61 11.93
N THR A 99 8.10 -1.35 11.01
CA THR A 99 7.09 -2.32 10.60
C THR A 99 7.70 -3.46 9.80
N SER A 100 7.55 -4.69 10.26
CA SER A 100 8.10 -5.86 9.57
C SER A 100 7.40 -6.11 8.23
N PRO A 101 8.08 -6.72 7.23
CA PRO A 101 7.46 -7.08 5.95
C PRO A 101 6.20 -7.96 6.10
N ASP A 102 6.17 -8.84 7.10
CA ASP A 102 4.97 -9.64 7.40
C ASP A 102 3.80 -8.78 7.91
N ALA A 103 4.07 -7.79 8.77
CA ALA A 103 3.05 -6.86 9.26
C ALA A 103 2.54 -5.94 8.14
N ILE A 104 3.44 -5.47 7.26
CA ILE A 104 3.07 -4.72 6.05
C ILE A 104 2.13 -5.55 5.18
N ASP A 105 2.49 -6.80 4.90
CA ASP A 105 1.67 -7.69 4.10
C ASP A 105 0.31 -8.00 4.74
N ARG A 106 0.25 -8.14 6.05
CA ARG A 106 -1.03 -8.31 6.77
C ARG A 106 -1.94 -7.10 6.64
N ALA A 107 -1.37 -5.90 6.59
CA ALA A 107 -2.14 -4.68 6.40
C ALA A 107 -2.60 -4.50 4.94
N GLU A 108 -1.74 -4.84 3.98
CA GLU A 108 -1.99 -4.65 2.55
C GLU A 108 -2.84 -5.78 1.94
N ASN A 109 -2.66 -7.02 2.40
CA ASN A 109 -3.37 -8.18 1.89
C ASN A 109 -4.76 -8.27 2.52
N ARG A 110 -5.79 -8.15 1.71
CA ARG A 110 -7.19 -8.10 2.16
C ARG A 110 -7.62 -9.32 2.97
N GLU A 111 -7.24 -10.53 2.56
CA GLU A 111 -7.61 -11.76 3.27
C GLU A 111 -6.95 -11.81 4.65
N ARG A 112 -5.66 -11.46 4.71
CA ARG A 112 -4.91 -11.39 5.96
C ARG A 112 -5.41 -10.29 6.89
N PHE A 113 -5.80 -9.15 6.33
CA PHE A 113 -6.39 -8.05 7.10
C PHE A 113 -7.76 -8.43 7.66
N GLN A 114 -8.61 -9.11 6.89
CA GLN A 114 -9.90 -9.63 7.39
C GLN A 114 -9.72 -10.59 8.57
N GLU A 115 -8.66 -11.40 8.58
CA GLU A 115 -8.35 -12.25 9.72
C GLU A 115 -8.04 -11.43 10.98
N ILE A 116 -7.29 -10.32 10.84
CA ILE A 116 -7.01 -9.40 11.95
C ILE A 116 -8.32 -8.79 12.46
N VAL A 117 -9.16 -8.27 11.58
CA VAL A 117 -10.46 -7.66 11.92
C VAL A 117 -11.33 -8.65 12.70
N ARG A 118 -11.42 -9.90 12.25
CA ARG A 118 -12.19 -10.94 12.96
C ARG A 118 -11.60 -11.28 14.33
N ARG A 119 -10.28 -11.38 14.44
CA ARG A 119 -9.61 -11.68 15.72
C ARG A 119 -9.77 -10.57 16.75
N LEU A 120 -9.88 -9.34 16.29
CA LEU A 120 -10.11 -8.15 17.13
C LEU A 120 -11.59 -7.87 17.37
N GLU A 121 -12.49 -8.70 16.82
CA GLU A 121 -13.94 -8.52 16.91
C GLU A 121 -14.40 -7.13 16.45
N LEU A 122 -13.70 -6.56 15.45
CA LEU A 122 -14.04 -5.27 14.89
C LEU A 122 -15.18 -5.43 13.87
N ASN A 123 -16.09 -4.46 13.89
CA ASN A 123 -17.16 -4.40 12.90
C ASN A 123 -16.59 -4.02 11.54
N GLN A 124 -16.94 -4.78 10.52
CA GLN A 124 -16.63 -4.51 9.13
C GLN A 124 -17.88 -4.75 8.29
N PRO A 125 -18.15 -3.92 7.26
CA PRO A 125 -19.22 -4.20 6.32
C PRO A 125 -19.06 -5.59 5.71
N GLU A 126 -20.17 -6.30 5.50
CA GLU A 126 -20.12 -7.58 4.80
C GLU A 126 -19.51 -7.40 3.41
N ASN A 127 -18.63 -8.29 3.05
CA ASN A 127 -17.91 -8.22 1.78
C ASN A 127 -17.62 -9.61 1.21
N ASP A 128 -17.27 -9.62 -0.07
CA ASP A 128 -16.82 -10.81 -0.79
C ASP A 128 -15.99 -10.43 -2.01
N THR A 129 -15.45 -11.43 -2.68
CA THR A 129 -14.72 -11.28 -3.93
C THR A 129 -15.28 -12.21 -4.98
N ALA A 130 -15.33 -11.76 -6.24
CA ALA A 130 -15.83 -12.56 -7.35
C ALA A 130 -14.92 -12.48 -8.57
N MET A 131 -14.68 -13.64 -9.19
CA MET A 131 -13.92 -13.77 -10.44
C MET A 131 -14.83 -13.89 -11.67
N ASP A 132 -16.12 -14.06 -11.47
CA ASP A 132 -17.11 -14.23 -12.51
C ASP A 132 -18.47 -13.65 -12.09
N VAL A 133 -19.36 -13.43 -13.06
CA VAL A 133 -20.67 -12.85 -12.85
C VAL A 133 -21.54 -13.70 -11.92
N GLY A 134 -21.46 -15.03 -12.02
CA GLY A 134 -22.29 -15.92 -11.19
C GLY A 134 -21.95 -15.82 -9.71
N LYS A 135 -20.65 -15.80 -9.40
CA LYS A 135 -20.17 -15.58 -8.02
C LYS A 135 -20.50 -14.18 -7.52
N ALA A 136 -20.39 -13.16 -8.38
CA ALA A 136 -20.75 -11.80 -8.03
C ALA A 136 -22.21 -11.66 -7.63
N LEU A 137 -23.13 -12.24 -8.42
CA LEU A 137 -24.55 -12.27 -8.10
C LEU A 137 -24.83 -13.00 -6.79
N ALA A 138 -24.21 -14.16 -6.57
CA ALA A 138 -24.37 -14.92 -5.34
C ALA A 138 -23.89 -14.12 -4.11
N ALA A 139 -22.76 -13.46 -4.22
CA ALA A 139 -22.21 -12.59 -3.18
C ALA A 139 -23.12 -11.40 -2.89
N ALA A 140 -23.52 -10.65 -3.91
CA ALA A 140 -24.38 -9.47 -3.75
C ALA A 140 -25.76 -9.80 -3.16
N ARG A 141 -26.36 -10.91 -3.56
CA ARG A 141 -27.64 -11.38 -2.98
C ARG A 141 -27.50 -11.80 -1.52
N ARG A 142 -26.37 -12.38 -1.14
CA ARG A 142 -26.08 -12.74 0.25
C ARG A 142 -25.84 -11.50 1.12
N ILE A 143 -25.04 -10.57 0.64
CA ILE A 143 -24.70 -9.31 1.32
C ILE A 143 -25.95 -8.38 1.40
N GLY A 144 -26.80 -8.43 0.38
CA GLY A 144 -27.95 -7.56 0.23
C GLY A 144 -27.61 -6.20 -0.38
N TYR A 145 -28.37 -5.80 -1.40
CA TYR A 145 -28.22 -4.50 -2.05
C TYR A 145 -28.55 -3.32 -1.09
N PRO A 146 -28.00 -2.12 -1.32
CA PRO A 146 -26.97 -1.80 -2.32
C PRO A 146 -25.59 -2.34 -1.94
N VAL A 147 -24.78 -2.63 -2.96
CA VAL A 147 -23.38 -3.03 -2.81
C VAL A 147 -22.46 -2.10 -3.58
N LEU A 148 -21.28 -1.86 -3.04
CA LEU A 148 -20.19 -1.17 -3.72
C LEU A 148 -19.32 -2.22 -4.43
N VAL A 149 -19.12 -2.06 -5.73
CA VAL A 149 -18.29 -2.96 -6.53
C VAL A 149 -17.09 -2.22 -7.09
N ARG A 150 -15.90 -2.88 -7.04
CA ARG A 150 -14.65 -2.30 -7.52
C ARG A 150 -13.64 -3.38 -7.93
N PRO A 151 -12.84 -3.18 -8.98
CA PRO A 151 -11.71 -4.05 -9.29
C PRO A 151 -10.62 -3.95 -8.21
N SER A 152 -9.93 -5.06 -7.94
CA SER A 152 -8.92 -5.13 -6.86
C SER A 152 -7.68 -4.26 -7.09
N TYR A 153 -7.37 -3.87 -8.33
CA TYR A 153 -6.11 -3.21 -8.70
C TYR A 153 -6.30 -1.91 -9.50
N VAL A 154 -7.36 -1.18 -9.27
CA VAL A 154 -7.58 0.11 -9.94
C VAL A 154 -7.27 1.25 -8.98
N LEU A 155 -6.31 2.10 -9.36
CA LEU A 155 -5.95 3.31 -8.63
C LEU A 155 -6.99 4.42 -8.85
N GLY A 156 -7.45 5.04 -7.76
CA GLY A 156 -8.12 6.34 -7.80
C GLY A 156 -9.61 6.33 -8.14
N GLY A 157 -10.39 5.42 -7.63
CA GLY A 157 -11.88 5.54 -7.67
C GLY A 157 -12.56 5.44 -9.05
N ARG A 158 -11.79 5.30 -10.11
CA ARG A 158 -12.27 5.38 -11.51
C ARG A 158 -13.06 4.17 -12.00
N SER A 159 -13.32 3.19 -11.18
CA SER A 159 -14.08 1.99 -11.57
C SER A 159 -14.86 1.43 -10.39
N MET A 160 -15.26 2.29 -9.47
CA MET A 160 -16.18 1.92 -8.39
C MET A 160 -17.59 2.33 -8.77
N GLU A 161 -18.56 1.49 -8.47
CA GLU A 161 -19.99 1.75 -8.72
C GLU A 161 -20.84 1.21 -7.57
N ILE A 162 -21.82 2.00 -7.15
CA ILE A 162 -22.84 1.53 -6.21
C ILE A 162 -23.94 0.88 -7.03
N VAL A 163 -24.20 -0.38 -6.73
CA VAL A 163 -25.11 -1.24 -7.48
C VAL A 163 -26.31 -1.59 -6.61
N TYR A 164 -27.50 -1.41 -7.15
CA TYR A 164 -28.77 -1.58 -6.44
C TYR A 164 -29.53 -2.85 -6.84
N ASP A 165 -29.13 -3.51 -7.94
CA ASP A 165 -29.82 -4.68 -8.47
C ASP A 165 -28.88 -5.58 -9.29
N ASP A 166 -29.39 -6.77 -9.62
CA ASP A 166 -28.67 -7.78 -10.39
C ASP A 166 -28.31 -7.31 -11.81
N GLU A 167 -29.18 -6.55 -12.47
CA GLU A 167 -28.98 -6.10 -13.85
C GLU A 167 -27.79 -5.15 -13.95
N THR A 168 -27.76 -4.16 -13.07
CA THR A 168 -26.64 -3.20 -12.97
C THR A 168 -25.34 -3.91 -12.59
N LEU A 169 -25.40 -4.91 -11.69
CA LEU A 169 -24.23 -5.71 -11.33
C LEU A 169 -23.65 -6.47 -12.53
N VAL A 170 -24.50 -7.13 -13.32
CA VAL A 170 -24.08 -7.86 -14.52
C VAL A 170 -23.40 -6.92 -15.53
N ALA A 171 -24.00 -5.75 -15.77
CA ALA A 171 -23.43 -4.75 -16.68
C ALA A 171 -22.06 -4.22 -16.17
N PHE A 172 -21.92 -3.99 -14.87
CA PHE A 172 -20.65 -3.61 -14.27
C PHE A 172 -19.59 -4.70 -14.43
N MET A 173 -19.93 -5.94 -14.09
CA MET A 173 -19.02 -7.08 -14.14
C MET A 173 -18.46 -7.31 -15.55
N ALA A 174 -19.30 -7.16 -16.60
CA ALA A 174 -18.86 -7.28 -17.98
C ALA A 174 -17.75 -6.28 -18.31
N ARG A 175 -17.91 -5.02 -17.93
CA ARG A 175 -16.90 -3.96 -18.14
C ARG A 175 -15.64 -4.17 -17.27
N ALA A 176 -15.83 -4.53 -16.02
CA ALA A 176 -14.72 -4.67 -15.05
C ALA A 176 -13.78 -5.83 -15.39
N LEU A 177 -14.32 -6.95 -15.86
CA LEU A 177 -13.52 -8.11 -16.30
C LEU A 177 -12.73 -7.84 -17.58
N GLU A 178 -13.21 -6.96 -18.46
CA GLU A 178 -12.46 -6.51 -19.64
C GLU A 178 -11.25 -5.62 -19.26
N VAL A 179 -11.45 -4.75 -18.26
CA VAL A 179 -10.41 -3.79 -17.80
C VAL A 179 -9.35 -4.46 -16.94
N SER A 180 -9.72 -5.47 -16.15
CA SER A 180 -8.83 -6.14 -15.19
C SER A 180 -8.95 -7.67 -15.30
N PRO A 181 -8.54 -8.27 -16.41
CA PRO A 181 -8.66 -9.70 -16.62
C PRO A 181 -7.82 -10.48 -15.62
N GLY A 182 -8.41 -11.51 -15.02
CA GLY A 182 -7.72 -12.39 -14.08
C GLY A 182 -7.59 -11.84 -12.64
N HIS A 183 -8.16 -10.68 -12.35
CA HIS A 183 -8.19 -10.12 -11.00
C HIS A 183 -9.60 -10.16 -10.41
N PRO A 184 -9.73 -10.40 -9.08
CA PRO A 184 -11.04 -10.43 -8.44
C PRO A 184 -11.68 -9.05 -8.39
N ILE A 185 -13.00 -9.03 -8.51
CA ILE A 185 -13.83 -7.86 -8.24
C ILE A 185 -14.26 -7.93 -6.78
N LEU A 186 -14.13 -6.82 -6.07
CA LEU A 186 -14.54 -6.67 -4.70
C LEU A 186 -16.01 -6.23 -4.64
N ILE A 187 -16.75 -6.83 -3.73
CA ILE A 187 -18.18 -6.55 -3.51
C ILE A 187 -18.34 -6.29 -2.01
N ASP A 188 -18.58 -5.05 -1.66
CA ASP A 188 -18.71 -4.60 -0.28
C ASP A 188 -20.15 -4.14 -0.02
N LYS A 189 -20.71 -4.40 1.16
CA LYS A 189 -21.98 -3.77 1.56
C LYS A 189 -21.83 -2.25 1.54
N PHE A 190 -22.66 -1.57 0.78
CA PHE A 190 -22.73 -0.11 0.82
C PHE A 190 -23.58 0.34 2.01
N LEU A 191 -23.03 1.23 2.83
CA LEU A 191 -23.74 1.79 3.98
C LEU A 191 -24.37 3.11 3.57
N GLU A 192 -25.68 3.13 3.49
CA GLU A 192 -26.45 4.36 3.26
C GLU A 192 -26.56 5.18 4.55
N ASP A 193 -26.63 6.49 4.41
CA ASP A 193 -26.78 7.44 5.54
C ASP A 193 -25.68 7.33 6.63
N ALA A 194 -24.53 6.79 6.28
CA ALA A 194 -23.38 6.70 7.18
C ALA A 194 -22.61 8.03 7.24
N ILE A 195 -22.08 8.34 8.42
CA ILE A 195 -21.13 9.46 8.61
C ILE A 195 -19.74 8.89 8.44
N GLU A 196 -18.99 9.42 7.46
CA GLU A 196 -17.61 9.07 7.24
C GLU A 196 -16.70 9.84 8.22
N VAL A 197 -15.79 9.13 8.87
CA VAL A 197 -14.79 9.69 9.77
C VAL A 197 -13.45 9.07 9.46
N ASP A 198 -12.50 9.89 9.05
CA ASP A 198 -11.11 9.50 8.87
C ASP A 198 -10.32 9.77 10.16
N VAL A 199 -9.41 8.87 10.48
CA VAL A 199 -8.53 8.98 11.66
C VAL A 199 -7.10 8.71 11.19
N ASP A 200 -6.24 9.70 11.30
CA ASP A 200 -4.80 9.64 10.99
C ASP A 200 -3.94 9.44 12.25
#